data_3eff1f16655b72702a752c5669b15edd
#
_entry.id   3eff1f16655b72702a752c5669b15edd
#
_cell.length_a   1.000
_cell.length_b   1.000
_cell.length_c   1.000
_cell.angle_alpha   90.00
_cell.angle_beta   90.00
_cell.angle_gamma   90.00
#
_symmetry.space_group_name_H-M   'P 1'
#
loop_
_entity.id
_entity.type
_entity.pdbx_description
1 polymer ?
#
loop_
_entity_poly.entity_id
_entity_poly.type
_entity_poly.pdbx_seq_one_letter_code
_entity_poly.pdbx_strand_id
1 'polypeptide(L)'
;EPVEKEVLSGIFRGSKKEVRLNDLRNKFYTQLPGIQRRLYEAMVSRGFFRSNPDTTRKLWRGVGGALLVGAIFLGGFVSASLASVSELLPCVFGGLGLIGIVAIAAGGAMPAKTRKGAEAAARWAAFRNYLTRIDKLADIGQSADLFERFLPYAIAFGIKDSWIFKFTQQPTTPVPGWYMPYGWGRPIATGSGGGRGG
;
A
#
# COMPACT_ATOMS: atom_id res chain seq x y z
N GLU A 1 -20.41 -6.11 3.45
CA GLU A 1 -19.33 -6.95 4.03
C GLU A 1 -18.84 -6.36 5.36
N PRO A 2 -18.30 -7.18 6.30
CA PRO A 2 -17.93 -6.66 7.63
C PRO A 2 -16.86 -5.57 7.60
N VAL A 3 -15.95 -5.62 6.62
CA VAL A 3 -14.89 -4.60 6.44
C VAL A 3 -15.48 -3.26 5.98
N GLU A 4 -16.46 -3.28 5.08
CA GLU A 4 -17.13 -2.05 4.60
C GLU A 4 -17.87 -1.34 5.73
N LYS A 5 -18.58 -2.10 6.57
CA LYS A 5 -19.27 -1.53 7.75
C LYS A 5 -18.29 -0.86 8.70
N GLU A 6 -17.11 -1.44 8.88
CA GLU A 6 -16.09 -0.87 9.76
C GLU A 6 -15.47 0.41 9.17
N VAL A 7 -15.17 0.40 7.88
CA VAL A 7 -14.71 1.61 7.17
C VAL A 7 -15.76 2.72 7.28
N LEU A 8 -17.04 2.41 7.00
CA LEU A 8 -18.13 3.37 7.12
C LEU A 8 -18.30 3.86 8.55
N SER A 9 -18.26 2.98 9.55
CA SER A 9 -18.34 3.38 10.97
C SER A 9 -17.13 4.21 11.40
N GLY A 10 -15.99 4.00 10.78
CA GLY A 10 -14.78 4.79 10.98
C GLY A 10 -14.87 6.19 10.41
N ILE A 11 -15.50 6.33 9.25
CA ILE A 11 -15.73 7.61 8.58
C ILE A 11 -16.89 8.35 9.24
N PHE A 12 -18.03 7.67 9.38
CA PHE A 12 -19.27 8.23 9.92
C PHE A 12 -19.43 7.84 11.38
N ARG A 13 -18.66 8.45 12.27
CA ARG A 13 -18.79 8.23 13.72
C ARG A 13 -20.15 8.75 14.23
N GLY A 14 -21.03 7.82 14.60
CA GLY A 14 -22.38 8.14 15.10
C GLY A 14 -23.35 8.47 13.97
N SER A 15 -24.42 9.21 14.27
CA SER A 15 -25.52 9.55 13.36
C SER A 15 -25.21 10.65 12.31
N LYS A 16 -23.95 10.99 12.10
CA LYS A 16 -23.61 12.05 11.13
C LYS A 16 -23.72 11.52 9.72
N LYS A 17 -24.60 12.11 8.92
CA LYS A 17 -24.77 11.82 7.49
C LYS A 17 -23.67 12.44 6.61
N GLU A 18 -23.00 13.47 7.10
CA GLU A 18 -21.95 14.20 6.40
C GLU A 18 -20.73 14.41 7.28
N VAL A 19 -19.55 14.17 6.73
CA VAL A 19 -18.26 14.35 7.43
C VAL A 19 -17.30 15.08 6.50
N ARG A 20 -16.69 16.14 7.00
CA ARG A 20 -15.65 16.86 6.24
C ARG A 20 -14.35 16.06 6.25
N LEU A 21 -13.71 15.93 5.10
CA LEU A 21 -12.42 15.22 4.96
C LEU A 21 -11.33 15.75 5.90
N ASN A 22 -11.38 17.04 6.22
CA ASN A 22 -10.43 17.67 7.13
C ASN A 22 -10.57 17.16 8.57
N ASP A 23 -11.78 16.80 8.99
CA ASP A 23 -12.06 16.25 10.32
C ASP A 23 -11.59 14.79 10.46
N LEU A 24 -11.42 14.11 9.33
CA LEU A 24 -10.91 12.73 9.26
C LEU A 24 -9.39 12.65 9.27
N ARG A 25 -8.70 13.71 8.88
CA ARG A 25 -7.25 13.71 8.61
C ARG A 25 -6.40 13.13 9.75
N ASN A 26 -6.74 13.41 11.01
CA ASN A 26 -5.99 12.93 12.18
C ASN A 26 -6.71 11.84 12.98
N LYS A 27 -7.96 11.52 12.64
CA LYS A 27 -8.79 10.55 13.39
C LYS A 27 -8.91 9.22 12.68
N PHE A 28 -9.02 9.24 11.35
CA PHE A 28 -9.15 8.01 10.55
C PHE A 28 -7.87 7.17 10.55
N TYR A 29 -6.72 7.83 10.55
CA TYR A 29 -5.40 7.18 10.60
C TYR A 29 -5.26 6.21 11.78
N THR A 30 -5.84 6.52 12.95
CA THR A 30 -5.76 5.63 14.12
C THR A 30 -6.54 4.33 13.95
N GLN A 31 -7.47 4.26 13.00
CA GLN A 31 -8.29 3.08 12.72
C GLN A 31 -7.70 2.19 11.61
N LEU A 32 -6.78 2.73 10.81
CA LEU A 32 -6.16 1.98 9.71
C LEU A 32 -5.58 0.63 10.14
N PRO A 33 -4.86 0.50 11.28
CA PRO A 33 -4.34 -0.79 11.72
C PRO A 33 -5.43 -1.83 12.00
N GLY A 34 -6.58 -1.41 12.54
CA GLY A 34 -7.73 -2.28 12.77
C GLY A 34 -8.35 -2.78 11.46
N ILE A 35 -8.58 -1.86 10.53
CA ILE A 35 -9.11 -2.15 9.19
C ILE A 35 -8.17 -3.11 8.44
N GLN A 36 -6.86 -2.83 8.45
CA GLN A 36 -5.87 -3.69 7.82
C GLN A 36 -5.86 -5.10 8.40
N ARG A 37 -5.92 -5.21 9.73
CA ARG A 37 -5.96 -6.52 10.39
C ARG A 37 -7.17 -7.33 9.94
N ARG A 38 -8.37 -6.76 9.94
CA ARG A 38 -9.59 -7.45 9.49
C ARG A 38 -9.54 -7.79 8.00
N LEU A 39 -8.96 -6.92 7.19
CA LEU A 39 -8.73 -7.20 5.77
C LEU A 39 -7.83 -8.43 5.59
N TYR A 40 -6.73 -8.53 6.34
CA TYR A 40 -5.86 -9.72 6.30
C TYR A 40 -6.57 -10.98 6.82
N GLU A 41 -7.34 -10.87 7.89
CA GLU A 41 -8.15 -11.99 8.41
C GLU A 41 -9.16 -12.48 7.34
N ALA A 42 -9.84 -11.56 6.65
CA ALA A 42 -10.73 -11.88 5.56
C ALA A 42 -10.00 -12.54 4.35
N MET A 43 -8.78 -12.10 4.06
CA MET A 43 -7.97 -12.71 3.00
C MET A 43 -7.52 -14.12 3.35
N VAL A 44 -7.18 -14.37 4.62
CA VAL A 44 -6.82 -15.71 5.11
C VAL A 44 -8.04 -16.63 5.11
N SER A 45 -9.19 -16.16 5.61
CA SER A 45 -10.43 -16.95 5.63
C SER A 45 -10.92 -17.32 4.23
N ARG A 46 -10.69 -16.45 3.23
CA ARG A 46 -10.98 -16.73 1.81
C ARG A 46 -9.91 -17.63 1.15
N GLY A 47 -8.86 -18.00 1.87
CA GLY A 47 -7.80 -18.88 1.41
C GLY A 47 -6.81 -18.23 0.43
N PHE A 48 -6.65 -16.92 0.42
CA PHE A 48 -5.65 -16.23 -0.42
C PHE A 48 -4.25 -16.25 0.19
N PHE A 49 -4.15 -16.29 1.52
CA PHE A 49 -2.90 -16.43 2.27
C PHE A 49 -2.98 -17.65 3.18
N ARG A 50 -1.83 -18.30 3.40
CA ARG A 50 -1.72 -19.45 4.31
C ARG A 50 -1.81 -19.02 5.77
N SER A 51 -1.27 -17.85 6.10
CA SER A 51 -1.28 -17.24 7.42
C SER A 51 -1.36 -15.72 7.30
N ASN A 52 -1.72 -15.04 8.40
CA ASN A 52 -1.80 -13.58 8.41
C ASN A 52 -0.43 -12.97 8.10
N PRO A 53 -0.31 -12.18 7.00
CA PRO A 53 0.96 -11.60 6.58
C PRO A 53 1.61 -10.70 7.64
N ASP A 54 0.80 -9.97 8.41
CA ASP A 54 1.31 -9.04 9.43
C ASP A 54 1.92 -9.80 10.61
N THR A 55 1.24 -10.84 11.08
CA THR A 55 1.73 -11.70 12.17
C THR A 55 3.03 -12.40 11.77
N THR A 56 3.09 -12.94 10.56
CA THR A 56 4.29 -13.60 10.04
C THR A 56 5.48 -12.62 9.99
N ARG A 57 5.26 -11.41 9.48
CA ARG A 57 6.31 -10.37 9.44
C ARG A 57 6.81 -9.98 10.82
N LYS A 58 5.89 -9.78 11.78
CA LYS A 58 6.23 -9.43 13.17
C LYS A 58 7.02 -10.54 13.84
N LEU A 59 6.64 -11.80 13.64
CA LEU A 59 7.35 -12.96 14.18
C LEU A 59 8.79 -13.00 13.68
N TRP A 60 9.00 -12.94 12.36
CA TRP A 60 10.35 -13.00 11.79
C TRP A 60 11.22 -11.82 12.19
N ARG A 61 10.67 -10.61 12.27
CA ARG A 61 11.37 -9.44 12.77
C ARG A 61 11.69 -9.56 14.25
N GLY A 62 10.78 -10.12 15.05
CA GLY A 62 11.00 -10.38 16.49
C GLY A 62 12.10 -11.40 16.71
N VAL A 63 12.06 -12.55 16.02
CA VAL A 63 13.10 -13.59 16.10
C VAL A 63 14.45 -13.05 15.63
N GLY A 64 14.49 -12.40 14.48
CA GLY A 64 15.72 -11.81 13.95
C GLY A 64 16.30 -10.73 14.86
N GLY A 65 15.42 -9.88 15.43
CA GLY A 65 15.83 -8.88 16.42
C GLY A 65 16.39 -9.50 17.71
N ALA A 66 15.74 -10.53 18.23
CA ALA A 66 16.22 -11.24 19.43
C ALA A 66 17.57 -11.91 19.18
N LEU A 67 17.78 -12.54 18.01
CA LEU A 67 19.06 -13.12 17.63
C LEU A 67 20.15 -12.06 17.51
N LEU A 68 19.85 -10.91 16.90
CA LEU A 68 20.81 -9.82 16.74
C LEU A 68 21.21 -9.23 18.09
N VAL A 69 20.24 -8.90 18.94
CA VAL A 69 20.49 -8.35 20.28
C VAL A 69 21.24 -9.37 21.15
N GLY A 70 20.80 -10.64 21.12
CA GLY A 70 21.48 -11.73 21.82
C GLY A 70 22.93 -11.90 21.36
N ALA A 71 23.19 -11.86 20.05
CA ALA A 71 24.53 -11.95 19.51
C ALA A 71 25.43 -10.78 19.97
N ILE A 72 24.90 -9.56 20.02
CA ILE A 72 25.68 -8.39 20.47
C ILE A 72 25.96 -8.46 21.96
N PHE A 73 24.95 -8.63 22.82
CA PHE A 73 25.11 -8.58 24.27
C PHE A 73 25.80 -9.84 24.83
N LEU A 74 25.28 -11.03 24.51
CA LEU A 74 25.86 -12.28 24.96
C LEU A 74 27.21 -12.53 24.30
N GLY A 75 27.31 -12.27 22.99
CA GLY A 75 28.55 -12.44 22.25
C GLY A 75 29.65 -11.52 22.75
N GLY A 76 29.34 -10.23 22.99
CA GLY A 76 30.31 -9.29 23.58
C GLY A 76 30.75 -9.70 24.96
N PHE A 77 29.80 -10.06 25.85
CA PHE A 77 30.13 -10.49 27.23
C PHE A 77 30.96 -11.78 27.25
N VAL A 78 30.50 -12.81 26.54
CA VAL A 78 31.17 -14.11 26.48
C VAL A 78 32.55 -14.00 25.84
N SER A 79 32.69 -13.26 24.74
CA SER A 79 33.98 -13.04 24.07
C SER A 79 34.96 -12.29 24.97
N ALA A 80 34.52 -11.28 25.72
CA ALA A 80 35.34 -10.53 26.66
C ALA A 80 35.79 -11.41 27.85
N SER A 81 34.87 -12.26 28.37
CA SER A 81 35.17 -13.12 29.54
C SER A 81 36.07 -14.32 29.20
N LEU A 82 35.97 -14.84 27.97
CA LEU A 82 36.68 -16.07 27.53
C LEU A 82 37.69 -15.78 26.42
N ALA A 83 38.18 -14.56 26.29
CA ALA A 83 39.14 -14.16 25.26
C ALA A 83 40.44 -14.99 25.31
N SER A 84 40.85 -15.43 26.52
CA SER A 84 42.03 -16.29 26.72
C SER A 84 41.80 -17.77 26.33
N VAL A 85 40.55 -18.19 26.11
CA VAL A 85 40.19 -19.59 25.85
C VAL A 85 39.98 -19.86 24.35
N SER A 86 39.42 -18.93 23.62
CA SER A 86 39.16 -19.12 22.19
C SER A 86 38.98 -17.79 21.42
N GLU A 87 39.79 -17.61 20.40
CA GLU A 87 39.72 -16.50 19.46
C GLU A 87 38.56 -16.63 18.46
N LEU A 88 37.91 -17.80 18.39
CA LEU A 88 36.81 -18.08 17.45
C LEU A 88 35.44 -17.62 17.93
N LEU A 89 35.29 -17.33 19.22
CA LEU A 89 34.00 -16.92 19.80
C LEU A 89 33.37 -15.69 19.13
N PRO A 90 34.12 -14.61 18.82
CA PRO A 90 33.57 -13.46 18.11
C PRO A 90 32.99 -13.81 16.73
N CYS A 91 33.61 -14.74 16.01
CA CYS A 91 33.17 -15.20 14.71
C CYS A 91 31.83 -15.95 14.80
N VAL A 92 31.64 -16.78 15.83
CA VAL A 92 30.37 -17.51 16.05
C VAL A 92 29.23 -16.55 16.33
N PHE A 93 29.43 -15.60 17.25
CA PHE A 93 28.41 -14.61 17.57
C PHE A 93 28.18 -13.60 16.43
N GLY A 94 29.23 -13.25 15.69
CA GLY A 94 29.10 -12.44 14.47
C GLY A 94 28.25 -13.14 13.40
N GLY A 95 28.47 -14.45 13.19
CA GLY A 95 27.62 -15.27 12.30
C GLY A 95 26.18 -15.34 12.76
N LEU A 96 25.93 -15.50 14.06
CA LEU A 96 24.57 -15.49 14.63
C LEU A 96 23.88 -14.14 14.43
N GLY A 97 24.59 -13.04 14.63
CA GLY A 97 24.08 -11.69 14.35
C GLY A 97 23.72 -11.48 12.88
N LEU A 98 24.57 -11.99 11.97
CA LEU A 98 24.28 -11.94 10.53
C LEU A 98 23.01 -12.71 10.16
N ILE A 99 22.81 -13.91 10.74
CA ILE A 99 21.57 -14.69 10.58
C ILE A 99 20.37 -13.87 11.06
N GLY A 100 20.50 -13.16 12.18
CA GLY A 100 19.45 -12.25 12.70
C GLY A 100 19.08 -11.15 11.70
N ILE A 101 20.07 -10.51 11.07
CA ILE A 101 19.86 -9.49 10.04
C ILE A 101 19.13 -10.06 8.83
N VAL A 102 19.59 -11.22 8.34
CA VAL A 102 18.96 -11.92 7.20
C VAL A 102 17.51 -12.29 7.53
N ALA A 103 17.23 -12.76 8.75
CA ALA A 103 15.88 -13.09 9.20
C ALA A 103 14.95 -11.85 9.21
N ILE A 104 15.44 -10.69 9.66
CA ILE A 104 14.70 -9.42 9.63
C ILE A 104 14.38 -9.02 8.19
N ALA A 105 15.36 -9.07 7.30
CA ALA A 105 15.21 -8.72 5.89
C ALA A 105 14.25 -9.67 5.16
N ALA A 106 14.42 -10.99 5.37
CA ALA A 106 13.58 -12.02 4.80
C ALA A 106 12.14 -11.99 5.31
N GLY A 107 11.91 -11.44 6.52
CA GLY A 107 10.58 -11.33 7.12
C GLY A 107 9.56 -10.59 6.24
N GLY A 108 10.01 -9.70 5.36
CA GLY A 108 9.16 -9.01 4.38
C GLY A 108 8.62 -9.93 3.27
N ALA A 109 9.40 -10.93 2.87
CA ALA A 109 9.08 -11.88 1.79
C ALA A 109 8.39 -13.17 2.27
N MET A 110 8.41 -13.44 3.59
CA MET A 110 7.89 -14.68 4.20
C MET A 110 6.37 -14.92 4.08
N PRO A 111 5.48 -13.88 3.97
CA PRO A 111 4.06 -14.14 3.79
C PRO A 111 3.80 -14.91 2.49
N ALA A 112 3.52 -16.21 2.60
CA ALA A 112 3.27 -17.07 1.46
C ALA A 112 1.80 -16.94 0.99
N LYS A 113 1.63 -16.53 -0.26
CA LYS A 113 0.34 -16.63 -0.96
C LYS A 113 0.04 -18.10 -1.23
N THR A 114 -1.22 -18.48 -1.13
CA THR A 114 -1.66 -19.77 -1.64
C THR A 114 -1.68 -19.76 -3.17
N ARG A 115 -1.84 -20.90 -3.82
CA ARG A 115 -2.03 -20.97 -5.28
C ARG A 115 -3.21 -20.11 -5.71
N LYS A 116 -4.34 -20.19 -5.01
CA LYS A 116 -5.52 -19.35 -5.21
C LYS A 116 -5.20 -17.85 -5.07
N GLY A 117 -4.41 -17.50 -4.05
CA GLY A 117 -3.98 -16.12 -3.83
C GLY A 117 -3.04 -15.60 -4.91
N ALA A 118 -2.15 -16.44 -5.43
CA ALA A 118 -1.25 -16.09 -6.53
C ALA A 118 -2.02 -15.89 -7.84
N GLU A 119 -2.96 -16.76 -8.15
CA GLU A 119 -3.84 -16.64 -9.33
C GLU A 119 -4.70 -15.36 -9.26
N ALA A 120 -5.30 -15.09 -8.10
CA ALA A 120 -6.06 -13.85 -7.89
C ALA A 120 -5.16 -12.60 -8.07
N ALA A 121 -3.97 -12.62 -7.50
CA ALA A 121 -3.01 -11.51 -7.64
C ALA A 121 -2.59 -11.30 -9.10
N ALA A 122 -2.39 -12.38 -9.87
CA ALA A 122 -2.07 -12.29 -11.28
C ALA A 122 -3.21 -11.67 -12.11
N ARG A 123 -4.46 -12.05 -11.83
CA ARG A 123 -5.64 -11.45 -12.46
C ARG A 123 -5.75 -9.95 -12.17
N TRP A 124 -5.56 -9.54 -10.92
CA TRP A 124 -5.57 -8.13 -10.53
C TRP A 124 -4.40 -7.35 -11.14
N ALA A 125 -3.23 -7.95 -11.25
CA ALA A 125 -2.09 -7.35 -11.93
C ALA A 125 -2.34 -7.17 -13.44
N ALA A 126 -2.94 -8.16 -14.09
CA ALA A 126 -3.36 -8.07 -15.49
C ALA A 126 -4.40 -6.96 -15.69
N PHE A 127 -5.39 -6.85 -14.80
CA PHE A 127 -6.38 -5.78 -14.85
C PHE A 127 -5.76 -4.40 -14.63
N ARG A 128 -4.83 -4.24 -13.67
CA ARG A 128 -4.08 -3.00 -13.51
C ARG A 128 -3.31 -2.63 -14.77
N ASN A 129 -2.64 -3.61 -15.40
CA ASN A 129 -1.92 -3.39 -16.67
C ASN A 129 -2.86 -3.01 -17.81
N TYR A 130 -4.04 -3.61 -17.90
CA TYR A 130 -5.08 -3.21 -18.84
C TYR A 130 -5.48 -1.75 -18.64
N LEU A 131 -5.80 -1.33 -17.41
CA LEU A 131 -6.12 0.06 -17.11
C LEU A 131 -4.98 1.03 -17.44
N THR A 132 -3.74 0.61 -17.22
CA THR A 132 -2.56 1.43 -17.54
C THR A 132 -2.38 1.64 -19.05
N ARG A 133 -2.87 0.70 -19.86
CA ARG A 133 -2.73 0.73 -21.33
C ARG A 133 -4.04 0.93 -22.07
N ILE A 134 -5.06 1.40 -21.42
CA ILE A 134 -6.42 1.49 -21.98
C ILE A 134 -6.47 2.40 -23.20
N ASP A 135 -5.63 3.43 -23.23
CA ASP A 135 -5.48 4.35 -24.36
C ASP A 135 -5.05 3.67 -25.67
N LYS A 136 -4.42 2.50 -25.56
CA LYS A 136 -3.98 1.69 -26.71
C LYS A 136 -4.94 0.57 -27.08
N LEU A 137 -5.85 0.22 -26.16
CA LEU A 137 -6.71 -0.97 -26.27
C LEU A 137 -8.19 -0.65 -26.50
N ALA A 138 -8.61 0.57 -26.20
CA ALA A 138 -9.99 1.02 -26.33
C ALA A 138 -10.04 2.43 -26.91
N ASP A 139 -11.10 2.73 -27.68
CA ASP A 139 -11.40 4.08 -28.12
C ASP A 139 -11.96 4.89 -26.95
N ILE A 140 -11.06 5.62 -26.28
CA ILE A 140 -11.38 6.41 -25.10
C ILE A 140 -12.29 7.57 -25.45
N GLY A 141 -12.24 8.07 -26.69
CA GLY A 141 -13.01 9.23 -27.13
C GLY A 141 -14.53 9.02 -27.13
N GLN A 142 -14.99 7.77 -27.22
CA GLN A 142 -16.41 7.42 -27.23
C GLN A 142 -16.91 6.85 -25.89
N SER A 143 -16.07 6.72 -24.89
CA SER A 143 -16.34 5.93 -23.68
C SER A 143 -16.23 6.73 -22.38
N ALA A 144 -17.04 7.81 -22.28
CA ALA A 144 -17.21 8.56 -21.01
C ALA A 144 -17.54 7.62 -19.82
N ASP A 145 -18.33 6.59 -20.10
CA ASP A 145 -18.72 5.53 -19.16
C ASP A 145 -17.51 4.76 -18.59
N LEU A 146 -16.45 4.56 -19.37
CA LEU A 146 -15.26 3.87 -18.91
C LEU A 146 -14.49 4.66 -17.85
N PHE A 147 -14.49 5.99 -17.96
CA PHE A 147 -13.83 6.86 -17.00
C PHE A 147 -14.42 6.68 -15.61
N GLU A 148 -15.74 6.87 -15.49
CA GLU A 148 -16.43 6.79 -14.21
C GLU A 148 -16.39 5.37 -13.62
N ARG A 149 -16.64 4.37 -14.44
CA ARG A 149 -16.69 2.96 -14.04
C ARG A 149 -15.37 2.46 -13.47
N PHE A 150 -14.23 2.87 -14.05
CA PHE A 150 -12.92 2.35 -13.64
C PHE A 150 -12.10 3.30 -12.77
N LEU A 151 -12.55 4.54 -12.57
CA LEU A 151 -11.89 5.51 -11.70
C LEU A 151 -11.66 4.98 -10.26
N PRO A 152 -12.61 4.29 -9.58
CA PRO A 152 -12.36 3.71 -8.26
C PRO A 152 -11.21 2.70 -8.26
N TYR A 153 -11.11 1.89 -9.30
CA TYR A 153 -10.00 0.93 -9.45
C TYR A 153 -8.66 1.63 -9.74
N ALA A 154 -8.67 2.69 -10.54
CA ALA A 154 -7.47 3.47 -10.81
C ALA A 154 -6.95 4.15 -9.53
N ILE A 155 -7.83 4.62 -8.66
CA ILE A 155 -7.48 5.14 -7.33
C ILE A 155 -6.91 4.02 -6.46
N ALA A 156 -7.55 2.86 -6.38
CA ALA A 156 -7.11 1.73 -5.58
C ALA A 156 -5.74 1.18 -6.02
N PHE A 157 -5.45 1.19 -7.31
CA PHE A 157 -4.16 0.77 -7.86
C PHE A 157 -3.07 1.85 -7.83
N GLY A 158 -3.38 3.07 -7.37
CA GLY A 158 -2.44 4.18 -7.32
C GLY A 158 -2.05 4.76 -8.69
N ILE A 159 -2.85 4.52 -9.73
CA ILE A 159 -2.64 5.02 -11.10
C ILE A 159 -3.59 6.15 -11.47
N LYS A 160 -4.26 6.77 -10.50
CA LYS A 160 -5.27 7.81 -10.69
C LYS A 160 -4.79 8.97 -11.56
N ASP A 161 -3.58 9.46 -11.34
CA ASP A 161 -3.06 10.64 -12.03
C ASP A 161 -2.82 10.35 -13.52
N SER A 162 -2.26 9.20 -13.84
CA SER A 162 -2.12 8.72 -15.21
C SER A 162 -3.48 8.45 -15.86
N TRP A 163 -4.44 7.90 -15.10
CA TRP A 163 -5.80 7.65 -15.56
C TRP A 163 -6.51 8.94 -15.94
N ILE A 164 -6.53 9.92 -15.02
CA ILE A 164 -7.14 11.24 -15.25
C ILE A 164 -6.49 11.92 -16.45
N PHE A 165 -5.15 11.94 -16.51
CA PHE A 165 -4.43 12.58 -17.61
C PHE A 165 -4.84 12.04 -18.99
N LYS A 166 -5.02 10.72 -19.14
CA LYS A 166 -5.45 10.11 -20.40
C LYS A 166 -6.83 10.59 -20.86
N PHE A 167 -7.75 10.73 -19.93
CA PHE A 167 -9.12 11.14 -20.24
C PHE A 167 -9.29 12.65 -20.36
N THR A 168 -8.48 13.46 -19.66
CA THR A 168 -8.54 14.93 -19.77
C THR A 168 -8.07 15.45 -21.12
N GLN A 169 -7.34 14.65 -21.87
CA GLN A 169 -6.97 14.98 -23.26
C GLN A 169 -8.14 14.84 -24.24
N GLN A 170 -9.27 14.26 -23.80
CA GLN A 170 -10.47 14.09 -24.61
C GLN A 170 -11.52 15.15 -24.24
N PRO A 171 -12.03 15.95 -25.19
CA PRO A 171 -12.93 17.07 -24.90
C PRO A 171 -14.30 16.65 -24.36
N THR A 172 -14.67 15.38 -24.45
CA THR A 172 -15.99 14.85 -24.13
C THR A 172 -16.07 14.08 -22.82
N THR A 173 -15.00 14.03 -22.01
CA THR A 173 -15.03 13.23 -20.76
C THR A 173 -15.77 13.99 -19.66
N PRO A 174 -16.96 13.55 -19.22
CA PRO A 174 -17.64 14.15 -18.08
C PRO A 174 -16.91 13.81 -16.79
N VAL A 175 -16.72 14.81 -15.96
CA VAL A 175 -16.19 14.60 -14.60
C VAL A 175 -17.32 14.11 -13.72
N PRO A 176 -17.17 12.97 -13.02
CA PRO A 176 -18.16 12.51 -12.07
C PRO A 176 -18.39 13.54 -10.96
N GLY A 177 -19.66 13.86 -10.64
CA GLY A 177 -19.99 14.85 -9.63
C GLY A 177 -19.51 14.52 -8.21
N TRP A 178 -19.13 13.25 -7.97
CA TRP A 178 -18.60 12.77 -6.68
C TRP A 178 -17.07 12.86 -6.58
N TYR A 179 -16.36 13.18 -7.66
CA TYR A 179 -14.91 13.27 -7.70
C TYR A 179 -14.45 14.63 -8.22
N MET A 180 -13.86 15.45 -7.35
CA MET A 180 -13.17 16.67 -7.74
C MET A 180 -11.66 16.49 -7.56
N PRO A 181 -10.90 16.28 -8.64
CA PRO A 181 -9.43 16.25 -8.55
C PRO A 181 -8.91 17.65 -8.18
N TYR A 182 -7.93 17.68 -7.29
CA TYR A 182 -7.24 18.91 -6.91
C TYR A 182 -6.62 19.56 -8.17
N GLY A 183 -7.13 20.73 -8.58
CA GLY A 183 -6.67 21.41 -9.79
C GLY A 183 -7.70 21.51 -10.92
N TRP A 184 -8.78 20.76 -10.88
CA TRP A 184 -9.91 20.93 -11.80
C TRP A 184 -10.80 22.09 -11.30
N GLY A 185 -10.62 23.25 -11.81
CA GLY A 185 -11.39 24.45 -11.42
C GLY A 185 -10.56 25.71 -11.42
N ARG A 186 -9.28 25.60 -11.66
CA ARG A 186 -8.51 26.78 -12.07
C ARG A 186 -8.68 26.91 -13.58
N PRO A 187 -9.36 27.95 -14.07
CA PRO A 187 -9.29 28.26 -15.49
C PRO A 187 -7.80 28.42 -15.82
N ILE A 188 -7.34 27.68 -16.82
CA ILE A 188 -6.05 27.95 -17.43
C ILE A 188 -6.17 29.40 -17.88
N ALA A 189 -5.49 30.30 -17.18
CA ALA A 189 -5.36 31.66 -17.62
C ALA A 189 -4.65 31.59 -18.97
N THR A 190 -5.46 31.60 -20.04
CA THR A 190 -4.98 31.91 -21.38
C THR A 190 -4.38 33.28 -21.26
N GLY A 191 -3.04 33.33 -21.19
CA GLY A 191 -2.28 34.57 -21.20
C GLY A 191 -2.66 35.33 -22.46
N SER A 192 -3.60 36.24 -22.33
CA SER A 192 -3.82 37.29 -23.29
C SER A 192 -2.56 38.15 -23.29
N GLY A 193 -1.69 37.89 -24.26
CA GLY A 193 -0.59 38.75 -24.64
C GLY A 193 -1.16 40.10 -25.06
N GLY A 194 -1.28 41.02 -24.12
CA GLY A 194 -1.54 42.43 -24.42
C GLY A 194 -0.34 43.03 -25.08
N GLY A 195 -0.35 43.08 -26.41
CA GLY A 195 0.54 43.94 -27.19
C GLY A 195 0.36 45.37 -26.74
N ARG A 196 1.45 45.96 -26.32
CA ARG A 196 1.59 47.41 -26.22
C ARG A 196 2.41 47.86 -27.42
N GLY A 197 1.68 48.30 -28.45
CA GLY A 197 2.20 49.20 -29.44
C GLY A 197 2.07 50.62 -28.94
N GLY A 198 3.02 51.47 -29.18
CA GLY A 198 3.07 52.88 -28.95
C GLY A 198 4.49 53.35 -28.70
#